data_039658290b1f22fdc48656421818301d
#
_entry.id   039658290b1f22fdc48656421818301d
#
_cell.length_a   1.000
_cell.length_b   1.000
_cell.length_c   1.000
_cell.angle_alpha   90.00
_cell.angle_beta   90.00
_cell.angle_gamma   90.00
#
_symmetry.space_group_name_H-M   'P 1'
#
loop_
_entity.id
_entity.type
_entity.pdbx_description
1 polymer ?
#
loop_
_entity_poly.entity_id
_entity_poly.type
_entity_poly.pdbx_seq_one_letter_code
_entity_poly.pdbx_strand_id
1 'polypeptide(L)'
;STQAKTLFPYTTLFRSDSITVIEKNKDKAIIISCGSAISALHKVGIKPDIHVETERTKIVYDFLVNLNDPEYLRDVLFLSTDVIHPDCASLFNRSALAFKLSEPGAALYHNYFPHLNACAALGGVNPLVGNIGVSAPIHLGFKNLYLFGLDNGYKHKGHHHSKLSSYYNNEESAGALGEMMYGDSLWQREGNFGETIISNAMFDTSRWVIEQVLAANEDVSCFNCSDGVKIERAKAFPSADITLSIPVDKSALLGEIGTFCAPIPLSKKNFEPLLDIEFFNIFIDKMVAEWQQDFTSRNEINQLMLRNFGYLAQISATRQQHIAQVMIGSMNYVFTLLSSILYSFEDEEKTLVLMQPAIGLWLEFLEKAKEMYPQALDSVDMIDNEVMNLFRA
;
A
#
# COMPACT_ATOMS: atom_id res chain seq x y z
N SER A 1 1.96 8.69 -31.41
CA SER A 1 1.55 10.12 -31.42
C SER A 1 1.71 10.66 -30.02
N THR A 2 2.55 11.70 -29.90
CA THR A 2 2.87 12.37 -28.64
C THR A 2 1.74 13.33 -28.24
N GLN A 3 0.59 12.83 -27.91
CA GLN A 3 -0.37 13.62 -27.13
C GLN A 3 0.09 13.56 -25.68
N ALA A 4 0.34 14.73 -25.09
CA ALA A 4 0.65 14.84 -23.68
C ALA A 4 -0.53 14.27 -22.87
N LYS A 5 -0.38 13.06 -22.37
CA LYS A 5 -1.41 12.38 -21.57
C LYS A 5 -1.52 13.14 -20.26
N THR A 6 -2.63 13.81 -20.03
CA THR A 6 -2.92 14.58 -18.79
C THR A 6 -3.80 13.73 -17.89
N LEU A 7 -3.46 13.70 -16.62
CA LEU A 7 -4.04 12.80 -15.64
C LEU A 7 -4.39 13.57 -14.35
N PHE A 8 -5.51 13.21 -13.75
CA PHE A 8 -5.95 13.67 -12.44
C PHE A 8 -6.01 12.50 -11.44
N PRO A 9 -4.93 12.16 -10.72
CA PRO A 9 -5.01 11.23 -9.60
C PRO A 9 -5.66 11.88 -8.39
N TYR A 10 -6.61 11.18 -7.79
CA TYR A 10 -7.42 11.63 -6.66
C TYR A 10 -7.22 10.75 -5.45
N THR A 11 -6.96 11.37 -4.31
CA THR A 11 -6.95 10.72 -3.01
C THR A 11 -7.99 11.33 -2.05
N THR A 12 -7.97 10.98 -0.81
CA THR A 12 -9.05 11.00 0.16
C THR A 12 -9.57 12.37 0.64
N LEU A 13 -8.90 13.49 0.40
CA LEU A 13 -9.34 14.82 0.88
C LEU A 13 -9.88 15.70 -0.25
N PHE A 14 -11.18 15.62 -0.49
CA PHE A 14 -11.88 16.45 -1.47
C PHE A 14 -12.30 17.80 -0.90
N ARG A 15 -11.89 18.87 -1.57
CA ARG A 15 -12.54 20.19 -1.45
C ARG A 15 -13.62 20.31 -2.53
N SER A 16 -14.72 20.98 -2.20
CA SER A 16 -15.82 21.27 -3.15
C SER A 16 -15.33 21.93 -4.44
N ASP A 17 -14.31 22.80 -4.33
CA ASP A 17 -13.72 23.51 -5.46
C ASP A 17 -13.04 22.56 -6.47
N SER A 18 -12.40 21.50 -5.99
CA SER A 18 -11.76 20.48 -6.83
C SER A 18 -12.78 19.71 -7.67
N ILE A 19 -13.97 19.39 -7.12
CA ILE A 19 -15.04 18.70 -7.83
C ILE A 19 -15.47 19.47 -9.08
N THR A 20 -15.67 20.79 -8.95
CA THR A 20 -16.06 21.64 -10.07
C THR A 20 -15.02 21.66 -11.19
N VAL A 21 -13.73 21.69 -10.82
CA VAL A 21 -12.62 21.67 -11.78
C VAL A 21 -12.55 20.32 -12.51
N ILE A 22 -12.76 19.23 -11.79
CA ILE A 22 -12.79 17.88 -12.36
C ILE A 22 -13.91 17.75 -13.38
N GLU A 23 -15.13 18.10 -12.97
CA GLU A 23 -16.32 18.02 -13.83
C GLU A 23 -16.12 18.85 -15.13
N LYS A 24 -15.57 20.05 -15.00
CA LYS A 24 -15.27 20.92 -16.16
C LYS A 24 -14.25 20.32 -17.12
N ASN A 25 -13.33 19.50 -16.64
CA ASN A 25 -12.22 18.95 -17.41
C ASN A 25 -12.34 17.43 -17.66
N LYS A 26 -13.45 16.80 -17.28
CA LYS A 26 -13.61 15.34 -17.35
C LYS A 26 -13.35 14.76 -18.74
N ASP A 27 -13.67 15.48 -19.82
CA ASP A 27 -13.45 15.01 -21.20
C ASP A 27 -12.03 15.32 -21.73
N LYS A 28 -11.20 16.00 -20.94
CA LYS A 28 -9.86 16.47 -21.33
C LYS A 28 -8.73 15.81 -20.53
N ALA A 29 -9.06 14.98 -19.56
CA ALA A 29 -8.10 14.26 -18.72
C ALA A 29 -8.62 12.87 -18.36
N ILE A 30 -7.70 11.95 -18.08
CA ILE A 30 -8.02 10.68 -17.45
C ILE A 30 -8.18 10.92 -15.95
N ILE A 31 -9.31 10.48 -15.41
CA ILE A 31 -9.63 10.57 -13.98
C ILE A 31 -9.23 9.25 -13.32
N ILE A 32 -8.32 9.31 -12.34
CA ILE A 32 -7.96 8.17 -11.52
C ILE A 32 -8.44 8.40 -10.09
N SER A 33 -9.26 7.49 -9.58
CA SER A 33 -9.61 7.46 -8.16
C SER A 33 -8.67 6.53 -7.39
N CYS A 34 -8.26 6.95 -6.20
CA CYS A 34 -7.37 6.19 -5.32
C CYS A 34 -8.12 5.86 -4.03
N GLY A 35 -8.27 4.57 -3.72
CA GLY A 35 -8.90 4.13 -2.49
C GLY A 35 -10.31 4.68 -2.30
N SER A 36 -10.61 5.12 -1.10
CA SER A 36 -11.92 5.64 -0.71
C SER A 36 -12.41 6.86 -1.50
N ALA A 37 -11.54 7.49 -2.31
CA ALA A 37 -11.94 8.60 -3.17
C ALA A 37 -13.02 8.23 -4.20
N ILE A 38 -13.12 6.96 -4.59
CA ILE A 38 -14.17 6.49 -5.49
C ILE A 38 -15.58 6.73 -4.91
N SER A 39 -15.74 6.58 -3.59
CA SER A 39 -17.01 6.86 -2.91
C SER A 39 -17.41 8.33 -2.98
N ALA A 40 -16.43 9.22 -2.84
CA ALA A 40 -16.67 10.65 -2.93
C ALA A 40 -17.04 11.07 -4.36
N LEU A 41 -16.37 10.51 -5.37
CA LEU A 41 -16.72 10.74 -6.78
C LEU A 41 -18.11 10.20 -7.13
N HIS A 42 -18.45 9.00 -6.64
CA HIS A 42 -19.76 8.41 -6.83
C HIS A 42 -20.88 9.30 -6.27
N LYS A 43 -20.74 9.81 -5.04
CA LYS A 43 -21.71 10.72 -4.40
C LYS A 43 -21.96 12.01 -5.20
N VAL A 44 -21.00 12.46 -5.98
CA VAL A 44 -21.13 13.67 -6.80
C VAL A 44 -21.37 13.38 -8.30
N GLY A 45 -21.61 12.12 -8.64
CA GLY A 45 -21.96 11.72 -10.00
C GLY A 45 -20.80 11.73 -11.01
N ILE A 46 -19.56 11.74 -10.54
CA ILE A 46 -18.36 11.67 -11.41
C ILE A 46 -17.87 10.24 -11.46
N LYS A 47 -17.81 9.65 -12.67
CA LYS A 47 -17.24 8.31 -12.89
C LYS A 47 -15.75 8.46 -13.22
N PRO A 48 -14.84 7.81 -12.46
CA PRO A 48 -13.43 7.75 -12.83
C PRO A 48 -13.22 6.84 -14.05
N ASP A 49 -12.14 7.05 -14.77
CA ASP A 49 -11.72 6.19 -15.88
C ASP A 49 -10.94 4.98 -15.37
N ILE A 50 -10.16 5.20 -14.31
CA ILE A 50 -9.33 4.19 -13.65
C ILE A 50 -9.56 4.29 -12.14
N HIS A 51 -9.62 3.15 -11.49
CA HIS A 51 -9.60 3.06 -10.03
C HIS A 51 -8.38 2.28 -9.58
N VAL A 52 -7.64 2.81 -8.59
CA VAL A 52 -6.47 2.14 -8.03
C VAL A 52 -6.66 1.81 -6.56
N GLU A 53 -6.21 0.61 -6.20
CA GLU A 53 -6.16 0.09 -4.85
C GLU A 53 -4.85 -0.66 -4.61
N THR A 54 -4.47 -0.86 -3.34
CA THR A 54 -3.21 -1.56 -3.00
C THR A 54 -3.32 -2.41 -1.74
N GLU A 55 -4.43 -2.38 -1.04
CA GLU A 55 -4.60 -3.07 0.23
C GLU A 55 -5.03 -4.52 0.05
N ARG A 56 -4.38 -5.43 0.81
CA ARG A 56 -4.66 -6.87 0.78
C ARG A 56 -5.90 -7.27 1.56
N THR A 57 -6.43 -6.38 2.41
CA THR A 57 -7.52 -6.68 3.33
C THR A 57 -8.86 -6.73 2.63
N LYS A 58 -9.75 -7.63 3.10
CA LYS A 58 -11.13 -7.75 2.61
C LYS A 58 -11.93 -6.44 2.74
N ILE A 59 -11.54 -5.58 3.67
CA ILE A 59 -12.19 -4.27 3.90
C ILE A 59 -12.29 -3.45 2.62
N VAL A 60 -11.28 -3.51 1.74
CA VAL A 60 -11.31 -2.80 0.45
C VAL A 60 -12.43 -3.31 -0.45
N TYR A 61 -12.58 -4.63 -0.53
CA TYR A 61 -13.70 -5.25 -1.25
C TYR A 61 -15.04 -4.78 -0.68
N ASP A 62 -15.18 -4.83 0.65
CA ASP A 62 -16.40 -4.40 1.32
C ASP A 62 -16.71 -2.92 1.05
N PHE A 63 -15.73 -2.04 1.01
CA PHE A 63 -15.92 -0.62 0.64
C PHE A 63 -16.42 -0.44 -0.78
N LEU A 64 -15.91 -1.22 -1.73
CA LEU A 64 -16.36 -1.17 -3.13
C LEU A 64 -17.78 -1.69 -3.27
N VAL A 65 -18.12 -2.80 -2.63
CA VAL A 65 -19.48 -3.37 -2.62
C VAL A 65 -20.49 -2.41 -1.95
N ASN A 66 -20.08 -1.71 -0.90
CA ASN A 66 -20.91 -0.75 -0.17
C ASN A 66 -21.27 0.51 -0.99
N LEU A 67 -20.66 0.73 -2.17
CA LEU A 67 -21.16 1.74 -3.12
C LEU A 67 -22.57 1.41 -3.61
N ASN A 68 -22.95 0.13 -3.55
CA ASN A 68 -24.24 -0.40 -3.95
C ASN A 68 -24.64 -0.01 -5.39
N ASP A 69 -23.66 0.13 -6.26
CA ASP A 69 -23.81 0.48 -7.68
C ASP A 69 -22.81 -0.31 -8.54
N PRO A 70 -23.13 -1.58 -8.84
CA PRO A 70 -22.24 -2.42 -9.64
C PRO A 70 -22.05 -1.91 -11.08
N GLU A 71 -23.02 -1.22 -11.66
CA GLU A 71 -22.90 -0.67 -13.02
C GLU A 71 -21.91 0.52 -13.06
N TYR A 72 -21.79 1.26 -11.96
CA TYR A 72 -20.77 2.30 -11.84
C TYR A 72 -19.36 1.73 -11.91
N LEU A 73 -19.10 0.59 -11.24
CA LEU A 73 -17.77 -0.05 -11.19
C LEU A 73 -17.40 -0.76 -12.49
N ARG A 74 -18.37 -1.39 -13.17
CA ARG A 74 -18.09 -2.23 -14.34
C ARG A 74 -17.36 -1.53 -15.48
N ASP A 75 -17.64 -0.26 -15.71
CA ASP A 75 -17.03 0.51 -16.81
C ASP A 75 -15.65 1.11 -16.45
N VAL A 76 -15.27 1.07 -15.16
CA VAL A 76 -14.01 1.58 -14.68
C VAL A 76 -12.90 0.55 -14.90
N LEU A 77 -11.72 0.97 -15.35
CA LEU A 77 -10.55 0.11 -15.38
C LEU A 77 -9.99 -0.01 -13.95
N PHE A 78 -9.98 -1.20 -13.40
CA PHE A 78 -9.33 -1.47 -12.11
C PHE A 78 -7.85 -1.72 -12.31
N LEU A 79 -7.01 -0.96 -11.62
CA LEU A 79 -5.55 -1.11 -11.67
C LEU A 79 -5.02 -1.27 -10.25
N SER A 80 -4.30 -2.36 -9.99
CA SER A 80 -3.78 -2.65 -8.67
C SER A 80 -2.45 -3.41 -8.71
N THR A 81 -2.03 -3.89 -7.56
CA THR A 81 -0.89 -4.80 -7.44
C THR A 81 -1.37 -6.22 -7.11
N ASP A 82 -0.50 -7.19 -7.27
CA ASP A 82 -0.76 -8.62 -7.04
C ASP A 82 -1.18 -8.98 -5.61
N VAL A 83 -0.97 -8.07 -4.67
CA VAL A 83 -1.35 -8.26 -3.25
C VAL A 83 -2.79 -7.86 -2.93
N ILE A 84 -3.52 -7.28 -3.89
CA ILE A 84 -4.93 -6.88 -3.68
C ILE A 84 -5.80 -8.08 -3.29
N HIS A 85 -6.83 -7.84 -2.47
CA HIS A 85 -7.82 -8.87 -2.19
C HIS A 85 -8.44 -9.40 -3.51
N PRO A 86 -8.43 -10.71 -3.77
CA PRO A 86 -8.77 -11.27 -5.09
C PRO A 86 -10.18 -10.91 -5.56
N ASP A 87 -11.14 -10.80 -4.64
CA ASP A 87 -12.52 -10.49 -4.99
C ASP A 87 -12.71 -9.08 -5.55
N CYS A 88 -11.78 -8.14 -5.27
CA CYS A 88 -11.87 -6.77 -5.80
C CYS A 88 -11.89 -6.74 -7.32
N ALA A 89 -11.03 -7.53 -7.97
CA ALA A 89 -10.94 -7.56 -9.43
C ALA A 89 -12.24 -8.04 -10.10
N SER A 90 -13.04 -8.87 -9.42
CA SER A 90 -14.29 -9.41 -9.94
C SER A 90 -15.41 -8.36 -10.07
N LEU A 91 -15.28 -7.22 -9.40
CA LEU A 91 -16.27 -6.13 -9.44
C LEU A 91 -16.19 -5.29 -10.72
N PHE A 92 -15.13 -5.44 -11.49
CA PHE A 92 -14.83 -4.65 -12.69
C PHE A 92 -14.78 -5.53 -13.94
N ASN A 93 -15.24 -5.02 -15.08
CA ASN A 93 -15.14 -5.75 -16.35
C ASN A 93 -13.70 -5.87 -16.86
N ARG A 94 -12.83 -4.94 -16.44
CA ARG A 94 -11.43 -4.90 -16.84
C ARG A 94 -10.56 -4.62 -15.62
N SER A 95 -9.62 -5.52 -15.39
CA SER A 95 -8.66 -5.40 -14.30
C SER A 95 -7.24 -5.63 -14.81
N ALA A 96 -6.30 -4.82 -14.35
CA ALA A 96 -4.89 -4.94 -14.63
C ALA A 96 -4.10 -4.96 -13.32
N LEU A 97 -3.21 -5.93 -13.17
CA LEU A 97 -2.39 -6.09 -11.98
C LEU A 97 -0.92 -5.99 -12.34
N ALA A 98 -0.15 -5.33 -11.50
CA ALA A 98 1.30 -5.31 -11.56
C ALA A 98 1.87 -6.00 -10.32
N PHE A 99 3.10 -6.52 -10.40
CA PHE A 99 3.77 -7.02 -9.21
C PHE A 99 4.20 -5.88 -8.30
N LYS A 100 3.92 -6.03 -7.02
CA LYS A 100 4.43 -5.13 -5.98
C LYS A 100 5.84 -5.56 -5.60
N LEU A 101 6.80 -4.68 -5.77
CA LEU A 101 8.18 -4.97 -5.40
C LEU A 101 8.30 -5.31 -3.92
N SER A 102 9.21 -6.21 -3.58
CA SER A 102 9.48 -6.68 -2.23
C SER A 102 8.39 -7.55 -1.59
N GLU A 103 7.47 -8.08 -2.41
CA GLU A 103 6.48 -9.07 -1.95
C GLU A 103 6.85 -10.47 -2.41
N PRO A 104 6.42 -11.53 -1.66
CA PRO A 104 6.77 -12.92 -1.98
C PRO A 104 6.31 -13.38 -3.37
N GLY A 105 5.12 -12.96 -3.81
CA GLY A 105 4.60 -13.29 -5.14
C GLY A 105 5.48 -12.75 -6.25
N ALA A 106 5.92 -11.48 -6.14
CA ALA A 106 6.83 -10.86 -7.07
C ALA A 106 8.18 -11.61 -7.12
N ALA A 107 8.71 -12.00 -5.96
CA ALA A 107 9.97 -12.76 -5.90
C ALA A 107 9.86 -14.12 -6.55
N LEU A 108 8.79 -14.86 -6.31
CA LEU A 108 8.52 -16.14 -6.96
C LEU A 108 8.45 -15.97 -8.48
N TYR A 109 7.68 -14.98 -8.95
CA TYR A 109 7.54 -14.74 -10.38
C TYR A 109 8.88 -14.40 -11.03
N HIS A 110 9.59 -13.42 -10.54
CA HIS A 110 10.84 -12.97 -11.16
C HIS A 110 11.96 -14.00 -11.10
N ASN A 111 12.05 -14.79 -10.02
CA ASN A 111 13.10 -15.77 -9.86
C ASN A 111 12.87 -17.06 -10.68
N TYR A 112 11.61 -17.43 -10.94
CA TYR A 112 11.31 -18.71 -11.57
C TYR A 112 10.69 -18.59 -12.97
N PHE A 113 10.12 -17.44 -13.33
CA PHE A 113 9.48 -17.20 -14.62
C PHE A 113 10.06 -15.98 -15.37
N PRO A 114 11.40 -15.76 -15.36
CA PRO A 114 11.98 -14.55 -15.99
C PRO A 114 11.71 -14.48 -17.50
N HIS A 115 11.44 -15.61 -18.15
CA HIS A 115 11.12 -15.68 -19.57
C HIS A 115 9.71 -15.16 -19.92
N LEU A 116 8.83 -15.08 -18.93
CA LEU A 116 7.48 -14.52 -19.11
C LEU A 116 7.44 -12.99 -18.97
N ASN A 117 8.52 -12.32 -18.99
CA ASN A 117 8.81 -10.86 -18.82
C ASN A 117 7.67 -9.87 -19.19
N ALA A 118 6.43 -10.35 -19.06
CA ALA A 118 5.20 -9.71 -19.49
C ALA A 118 4.52 -8.87 -18.41
N CYS A 119 5.02 -8.93 -17.14
CA CYS A 119 4.41 -8.22 -16.04
C CYS A 119 5.28 -7.10 -15.53
N ALA A 120 4.70 -5.93 -15.40
CA ALA A 120 5.32 -4.80 -14.74
C ALA A 120 5.51 -5.09 -13.24
N ALA A 121 6.64 -4.64 -12.71
CA ALA A 121 6.85 -4.54 -11.28
C ALA A 121 6.83 -3.06 -10.89
N LEU A 122 5.90 -2.68 -10.03
CA LEU A 122 5.75 -1.30 -9.58
C LEU A 122 6.50 -1.08 -8.27
N GLY A 123 7.42 -0.12 -8.29
CA GLY A 123 8.03 0.48 -7.11
C GLY A 123 7.26 1.71 -6.68
N GLY A 124 7.48 2.16 -5.44
CA GLY A 124 6.91 3.42 -4.94
C GLY A 124 5.39 3.38 -4.72
N VAL A 125 4.82 2.20 -4.47
CA VAL A 125 3.37 2.01 -4.27
C VAL A 125 2.93 2.00 -2.81
N ASN A 126 3.89 2.08 -1.89
CA ASN A 126 3.68 2.12 -0.43
C ASN A 126 4.01 3.50 0.13
N PRO A 127 3.58 3.84 1.36
CA PRO A 127 2.70 3.06 2.25
C PRO A 127 1.20 3.31 2.04
N LEU A 128 0.80 4.32 1.28
CA LEU A 128 -0.60 4.73 1.10
C LEU A 128 -1.04 4.53 -0.35
N VAL A 129 -2.35 4.36 -0.56
CA VAL A 129 -2.93 4.21 -1.90
C VAL A 129 -2.65 5.39 -2.84
N GLY A 130 -2.39 6.59 -2.30
CA GLY A 130 -1.94 7.73 -3.08
C GLY A 130 -0.61 7.51 -3.79
N ASN A 131 0.26 6.65 -3.25
CA ASN A 131 1.55 6.33 -3.85
C ASN A 131 1.39 5.57 -5.18
N ILE A 132 0.51 4.56 -5.24
CA ILE A 132 0.20 3.88 -6.52
C ILE A 132 -0.50 4.83 -7.49
N GLY A 133 -1.30 5.78 -6.98
CA GLY A 133 -1.94 6.83 -7.78
C GLY A 133 -0.94 7.75 -8.50
N VAL A 134 0.30 7.82 -8.05
CA VAL A 134 1.41 8.55 -8.70
C VAL A 134 2.28 7.59 -9.52
N SER A 135 2.70 6.46 -8.95
CA SER A 135 3.64 5.54 -9.57
C SER A 135 3.06 4.84 -10.80
N ALA A 136 1.86 4.29 -10.72
CA ALA A 136 1.26 3.54 -11.82
C ALA A 136 1.01 4.38 -13.08
N PRO A 137 0.45 5.61 -13.00
CA PRO A 137 0.31 6.47 -14.17
C PRO A 137 1.64 6.81 -14.84
N ILE A 138 2.68 7.10 -14.06
CA ILE A 138 4.02 7.37 -14.58
C ILE A 138 4.53 6.15 -15.37
N HIS A 139 4.35 4.96 -14.82
CA HIS A 139 4.71 3.71 -15.48
C HIS A 139 3.91 3.46 -16.78
N LEU A 140 2.64 3.88 -16.82
CA LEU A 140 1.81 3.86 -18.03
C LEU A 140 2.17 4.97 -19.03
N GLY A 141 3.17 5.81 -18.75
CA GLY A 141 3.67 6.84 -19.65
C GLY A 141 2.93 8.18 -19.61
N PHE A 142 2.13 8.44 -18.58
CA PHE A 142 1.56 9.76 -18.35
C PHE A 142 2.65 10.75 -17.98
N LYS A 143 2.60 11.97 -18.53
CA LYS A 143 3.63 12.99 -18.37
C LYS A 143 3.15 14.23 -17.62
N ASN A 144 1.84 14.43 -17.48
CA ASN A 144 1.28 15.55 -16.73
C ASN A 144 0.32 15.02 -15.67
N LEU A 145 0.67 15.20 -14.40
CA LEU A 145 -0.10 14.75 -13.25
C LEU A 145 -0.58 15.95 -12.45
N TYR A 146 -1.87 16.00 -12.14
CA TYR A 146 -2.47 16.99 -11.25
C TYR A 146 -3.02 16.25 -10.02
N LEU A 147 -2.35 16.40 -8.88
CA LEU A 147 -2.67 15.68 -7.65
C LEU A 147 -3.76 16.41 -6.86
N PHE A 148 -4.80 15.70 -6.47
CA PHE A 148 -5.88 16.27 -5.66
C PHE A 148 -6.10 15.39 -4.42
N GLY A 149 -6.23 16.02 -3.25
CA GLY A 149 -6.46 15.33 -2.00
C GLY A 149 -5.30 14.43 -1.53
N LEU A 150 -4.11 14.60 -2.09
CA LEU A 150 -2.89 13.91 -1.66
C LEU A 150 -2.18 14.74 -0.60
N ASP A 151 -2.83 14.88 0.57
CA ASP A 151 -2.41 15.90 1.54
C ASP A 151 -1.23 15.46 2.41
N ASN A 152 -1.03 14.15 2.62
CA ASN A 152 0.03 13.61 3.49
C ASN A 152 0.14 14.31 4.85
N GLY A 153 -1.01 14.74 5.38
CA GLY A 153 -1.13 15.47 6.61
C GLY A 153 -2.51 16.15 6.74
N TYR A 154 -2.68 16.97 7.76
CA TYR A 154 -3.95 17.65 8.06
C TYR A 154 -3.71 18.98 8.76
N LYS A 155 -4.63 19.93 8.55
CA LYS A 155 -4.59 21.25 9.19
C LYS A 155 -5.12 21.21 10.63
N HIS A 156 -6.14 20.40 10.88
CA HIS A 156 -6.83 20.30 12.17
C HIS A 156 -7.01 18.84 12.56
N LYS A 157 -6.76 18.50 13.83
CA LYS A 157 -7.06 17.19 14.41
C LYS A 157 -8.56 16.89 14.21
N GLY A 158 -8.89 15.72 13.66
CA GLY A 158 -10.27 15.27 13.44
C GLY A 158 -10.75 15.25 11.99
N HIS A 159 -10.04 15.83 11.04
CA HIS A 159 -10.42 15.85 9.64
C HIS A 159 -9.26 15.44 8.71
N HIS A 160 -9.01 14.13 8.63
CA HIS A 160 -7.94 13.57 7.79
C HIS A 160 -8.44 12.91 6.50
N HIS A 161 -9.76 12.76 6.34
CA HIS A 161 -10.43 12.33 5.12
C HIS A 161 -11.49 13.34 4.71
N SER A 162 -11.87 13.33 3.43
CA SER A 162 -13.03 14.11 2.96
C SER A 162 -14.28 13.69 3.76
N LYS A 163 -15.11 14.66 4.13
CA LYS A 163 -16.44 14.39 4.72
C LYS A 163 -17.33 13.51 3.85
N LEU A 164 -17.02 13.40 2.55
CA LEU A 164 -17.72 12.55 1.58
C LEU A 164 -17.15 11.13 1.52
N SER A 165 -16.03 10.86 2.21
CA SER A 165 -15.37 9.55 2.26
C SER A 165 -16.21 8.53 3.04
N SER A 166 -16.05 7.25 2.70
CA SER A 166 -16.68 6.12 3.39
C SER A 166 -16.21 5.93 4.84
N TYR A 167 -15.15 6.62 5.26
CA TYR A 167 -14.65 6.58 6.64
C TYR A 167 -15.55 7.32 7.64
N TYR A 168 -16.46 8.17 7.18
CA TYR A 168 -17.38 8.90 8.04
C TYR A 168 -18.81 8.41 7.83
N ASN A 169 -19.34 7.74 8.84
CA ASN A 169 -20.73 7.29 8.85
C ASN A 169 -21.71 8.42 9.23
N ASN A 170 -21.24 9.49 9.89
CA ASN A 170 -21.98 10.70 10.24
C ASN A 170 -21.03 11.89 10.17
N GLU A 171 -21.54 13.08 9.90
CA GLU A 171 -20.80 14.31 9.58
C GLU A 171 -19.76 14.80 10.62
N GLU A 172 -19.64 14.18 11.81
CA GLU A 172 -18.93 14.78 12.96
C GLU A 172 -17.83 13.92 13.64
N SER A 173 -17.66 12.65 13.31
CA SER A 173 -16.63 11.83 13.99
C SER A 173 -15.77 11.01 13.02
N ALA A 174 -14.45 11.16 13.12
CA ALA A 174 -13.54 10.14 12.64
C ALA A 174 -13.82 8.86 13.44
N GLY A 175 -14.20 7.76 12.76
CA GLY A 175 -14.33 6.48 13.44
C GLY A 175 -13.00 6.04 14.06
N ALA A 176 -13.01 5.05 14.95
CA ALA A 176 -11.85 4.56 15.70
C ALA A 176 -10.61 4.26 14.82
N LEU A 177 -10.80 3.87 13.56
CA LEU A 177 -9.73 3.73 12.55
C LEU A 177 -8.96 5.05 12.33
N GLY A 178 -9.65 6.18 12.36
CA GLY A 178 -9.04 7.49 12.20
C GLY A 178 -8.12 7.82 13.38
N GLU A 179 -8.56 7.55 14.60
CA GLU A 179 -7.77 7.79 15.81
C GLU A 179 -6.54 6.88 15.89
N MET A 180 -6.67 5.60 15.49
CA MET A 180 -5.53 4.67 15.45
C MET A 180 -4.44 5.07 14.44
N MET A 181 -4.79 5.73 13.34
CA MET A 181 -3.83 6.16 12.33
C MET A 181 -2.99 7.37 12.74
N TYR A 182 -3.38 8.11 13.78
CA TYR A 182 -2.67 9.35 14.13
C TYR A 182 -1.39 9.13 14.90
N GLY A 183 -1.26 8.10 15.73
CA GLY A 183 -0.13 7.92 16.62
C GLY A 183 0.16 9.17 17.47
N ASP A 184 0.96 9.02 18.50
CA ASP A 184 1.33 10.15 19.39
C ASP A 184 2.45 11.02 18.83
N SER A 185 3.17 10.55 17.80
CA SER A 185 4.31 11.26 17.21
C SER A 185 3.89 12.11 16.04
N LEU A 186 3.49 13.34 16.32
CA LEU A 186 3.10 14.34 15.33
C LEU A 186 4.17 15.42 15.21
N TRP A 187 4.40 15.89 13.96
CA TRP A 187 5.30 17.00 13.70
C TRP A 187 4.74 17.94 12.62
N GLN A 188 5.33 19.12 12.53
CA GLN A 188 4.93 20.15 11.58
C GLN A 188 5.74 20.04 10.30
N ARG A 189 5.09 20.31 9.17
CA ARG A 189 5.67 20.37 7.82
C ARG A 189 5.22 21.64 7.11
N GLU A 190 6.02 22.09 6.15
CA GLU A 190 5.64 23.15 5.22
C GLU A 190 4.47 22.67 4.36
N GLY A 191 3.42 23.47 4.29
CA GLY A 191 2.26 23.20 3.45
C GLY A 191 2.51 23.59 1.99
N ASN A 192 1.76 22.97 1.08
CA ASN A 192 1.86 23.19 -0.36
C ASN A 192 1.64 24.67 -0.76
N PHE A 193 0.82 25.39 -0.04
CA PHE A 193 0.54 26.82 -0.27
C PHE A 193 1.07 27.73 0.86
N GLY A 194 2.05 27.28 1.62
CA GLY A 194 2.78 28.08 2.62
C GLY A 194 2.25 28.01 4.04
N GLU A 195 1.18 27.25 4.32
CA GLU A 195 0.69 27.03 5.68
C GLU A 195 1.46 25.91 6.39
N THR A 196 1.28 25.79 7.70
CA THR A 196 1.82 24.70 8.48
C THR A 196 0.84 23.53 8.53
N ILE A 197 1.32 22.33 8.18
CA ILE A 197 0.54 21.11 8.16
C ILE A 197 1.07 20.15 9.23
N ILE A 198 0.16 19.47 9.92
CA ILE A 198 0.49 18.39 10.87
C ILE A 198 0.64 17.11 10.09
N SER A 199 1.73 16.39 10.31
CA SER A 199 2.04 15.11 9.66
C SER A 199 2.50 14.07 10.70
N ASN A 200 2.70 12.84 10.26
CA ASN A 200 3.22 11.72 11.04
C ASN A 200 4.18 10.86 10.21
N ALA A 201 4.75 9.83 10.82
CA ALA A 201 5.71 8.96 10.16
C ALA A 201 5.18 8.31 8.87
N MET A 202 3.93 7.85 8.87
CA MET A 202 3.30 7.21 7.71
C MET A 202 3.11 8.20 6.57
N PHE A 203 2.53 9.37 6.85
CA PHE A 203 2.32 10.41 5.84
C PHE A 203 3.64 10.96 5.28
N ASP A 204 4.64 11.14 6.14
CA ASP A 204 5.95 11.61 5.71
C ASP A 204 6.68 10.56 4.85
N THR A 205 6.55 9.28 5.19
CA THR A 205 7.07 8.19 4.37
C THR A 205 6.38 8.17 3.00
N SER A 206 5.05 8.31 2.96
CA SER A 206 4.29 8.39 1.71
C SER A 206 4.78 9.55 0.83
N ARG A 207 4.89 10.74 1.40
CA ARG A 207 5.41 11.93 0.73
C ARG A 207 6.82 11.69 0.17
N TRP A 208 7.74 11.19 1.00
CA TRP A 208 9.10 10.92 0.60
C TRP A 208 9.19 9.91 -0.55
N VAL A 209 8.40 8.85 -0.51
CA VAL A 209 8.35 7.85 -1.59
C VAL A 209 7.87 8.48 -2.90
N ILE A 210 6.84 9.35 -2.86
CA ILE A 210 6.37 10.08 -4.04
C ILE A 210 7.49 10.97 -4.61
N GLU A 211 8.23 11.66 -3.75
CA GLU A 211 9.37 12.50 -4.16
C GLU A 211 10.47 11.68 -4.84
N GLN A 212 10.74 10.45 -4.35
CA GLN A 212 11.71 9.54 -5.00
C GLN A 212 11.20 9.07 -6.39
N VAL A 213 9.90 8.76 -6.50
CA VAL A 213 9.30 8.39 -7.79
C VAL A 213 9.41 9.55 -8.79
N LEU A 214 9.08 10.78 -8.38
CA LEU A 214 9.22 11.97 -9.22
C LEU A 214 10.66 12.28 -9.55
N ALA A 215 11.59 12.07 -8.61
CA ALA A 215 13.03 12.26 -8.84
C ALA A 215 13.60 11.30 -9.90
N ALA A 216 13.08 10.08 -9.95
CA ALA A 216 13.48 9.08 -10.93
C ALA A 216 12.82 9.29 -12.32
N ASN A 217 11.86 10.23 -12.44
CA ASN A 217 11.10 10.48 -13.67
C ASN A 217 11.06 11.99 -14.00
N GLU A 218 12.21 12.56 -14.30
CA GLU A 218 12.39 14.01 -14.51
C GLU A 218 11.60 14.60 -15.70
N ASP A 219 11.15 13.76 -16.62
CA ASP A 219 10.33 14.13 -17.77
C ASP A 219 8.82 14.22 -17.44
N VAL A 220 8.45 13.97 -16.17
CA VAL A 220 7.08 14.10 -15.68
C VAL A 220 6.87 15.47 -15.05
N SER A 221 5.84 16.17 -15.50
CA SER A 221 5.37 17.41 -14.90
C SER A 221 4.28 17.08 -13.88
N CYS A 222 4.58 17.27 -12.59
CA CYS A 222 3.66 17.02 -11.51
C CYS A 222 3.21 18.34 -10.86
N PHE A 223 1.90 18.51 -10.69
CA PHE A 223 1.25 19.68 -10.09
C PHE A 223 0.49 19.23 -8.85
N ASN A 224 0.86 19.77 -7.69
CA ASN A 224 0.14 19.51 -6.45
C ASN A 224 -0.97 20.55 -6.26
N CYS A 225 -2.22 20.12 -6.45
CA CYS A 225 -3.42 20.91 -6.24
C CYS A 225 -4.03 20.70 -4.84
N SER A 226 -3.39 19.85 -4.03
CA SER A 226 -3.83 19.52 -2.67
C SER A 226 -3.42 20.62 -1.69
N ASP A 227 -4.18 20.76 -0.61
CA ASP A 227 -3.94 21.75 0.45
C ASP A 227 -3.25 21.10 1.68
N GLY A 228 -2.40 20.14 1.41
CA GLY A 228 -1.63 19.37 2.38
C GLY A 228 -0.16 19.75 2.42
N VAL A 229 0.69 18.78 2.74
CA VAL A 229 2.14 18.95 2.82
C VAL A 229 2.70 19.20 1.43
N LYS A 230 3.69 20.10 1.35
CA LYS A 230 4.50 20.32 0.15
C LYS A 230 5.21 19.01 -0.23
N ILE A 231 5.13 18.68 -1.52
CA ILE A 231 5.80 17.53 -2.12
C ILE A 231 6.88 18.08 -3.04
N GLU A 232 8.14 17.78 -2.77
CA GLU A 232 9.23 18.20 -3.63
C GLU A 232 9.07 17.64 -5.05
N ARG A 233 9.41 18.44 -6.07
CA ARG A 233 9.22 18.16 -7.49
C ARG A 233 7.75 18.10 -7.96
N ALA A 234 6.77 18.31 -7.09
CA ALA A 234 5.40 18.60 -7.47
C ALA A 234 5.15 20.11 -7.26
N LYS A 235 4.91 20.82 -8.34
CA LYS A 235 4.68 22.28 -8.31
C LYS A 235 3.35 22.57 -7.63
N ALA A 236 3.35 23.43 -6.61
CA ALA A 236 2.10 23.95 -6.06
C ALA A 236 1.28 24.65 -7.15
N PHE A 237 0.04 24.24 -7.32
CA PHE A 237 -0.81 24.72 -8.41
C PHE A 237 -2.28 24.82 -7.97
N PRO A 238 -2.84 26.04 -7.89
CA PRO A 238 -4.26 26.21 -7.55
C PRO A 238 -5.14 25.49 -8.57
N SER A 239 -6.06 24.65 -8.11
CA SER A 239 -6.94 23.89 -9.02
C SER A 239 -7.76 24.75 -9.96
N ALA A 240 -8.15 25.97 -9.52
CA ALA A 240 -8.89 26.95 -10.33
C ALA A 240 -8.13 27.41 -11.58
N ASP A 241 -6.79 27.33 -11.58
CA ASP A 241 -5.94 27.76 -12.68
C ASP A 241 -5.76 26.68 -13.76
N ILE A 242 -6.32 25.48 -13.55
CA ILE A 242 -6.24 24.39 -14.51
C ILE A 242 -7.05 24.74 -15.77
N THR A 243 -6.35 24.84 -16.89
CA THR A 243 -6.95 25.07 -18.19
C THR A 243 -6.48 24.03 -19.17
N LEU A 244 -7.34 23.06 -19.46
CA LEU A 244 -7.10 22.02 -20.48
C LEU A 244 -7.95 22.35 -21.71
N SER A 245 -7.34 22.33 -22.89
CA SER A 245 -7.98 22.70 -24.15
C SER A 245 -8.28 21.52 -25.06
N ILE A 246 -7.54 20.41 -24.93
CA ILE A 246 -7.59 19.29 -25.86
C ILE A 246 -8.38 18.14 -25.26
N PRO A 247 -9.48 17.70 -25.87
CA PRO A 247 -10.19 16.49 -25.46
C PRO A 247 -9.31 15.23 -25.58
N VAL A 248 -9.54 14.27 -24.71
CA VAL A 248 -8.86 12.96 -24.70
C VAL A 248 -9.81 11.92 -25.24
N ASP A 249 -9.36 11.14 -26.23
CA ASP A 249 -10.05 9.91 -26.60
C ASP A 249 -9.78 8.83 -25.54
N LYS A 250 -10.64 8.82 -24.53
CA LYS A 250 -10.55 7.92 -23.39
C LYS A 250 -10.67 6.46 -23.80
N SER A 251 -11.56 6.16 -24.74
CA SER A 251 -11.79 4.79 -25.22
C SER A 251 -10.54 4.23 -25.89
N ALA A 252 -9.94 5.01 -26.78
CA ALA A 252 -8.69 4.61 -27.44
C ALA A 252 -7.55 4.44 -26.43
N LEU A 253 -7.40 5.37 -25.48
CA LEU A 253 -6.34 5.31 -24.48
C LEU A 253 -6.50 4.11 -23.53
N LEU A 254 -7.69 3.88 -23.00
CA LEU A 254 -7.96 2.72 -22.14
C LEU A 254 -7.86 1.40 -22.92
N GLY A 255 -8.19 1.40 -24.20
CA GLY A 255 -7.95 0.27 -25.11
C GLY A 255 -6.45 0.01 -25.28
N GLU A 256 -5.64 1.06 -25.49
CA GLU A 256 -4.18 0.95 -25.59
C GLU A 256 -3.59 0.36 -24.28
N ILE A 257 -4.00 0.85 -23.11
CA ILE A 257 -3.58 0.28 -21.82
C ILE A 257 -3.93 -1.22 -21.77
N GLY A 258 -5.14 -1.60 -22.20
CA GLY A 258 -5.57 -3.00 -22.22
C GLY A 258 -4.70 -3.89 -23.11
N THR A 259 -4.07 -3.36 -24.17
CA THR A 259 -3.17 -4.15 -25.03
C THR A 259 -1.85 -4.53 -24.35
N PHE A 260 -1.43 -3.78 -23.34
CA PHE A 260 -0.26 -4.08 -22.50
C PHE A 260 -0.56 -5.08 -21.39
N CYS A 261 -1.84 -5.34 -21.10
CA CYS A 261 -2.28 -6.23 -20.05
C CYS A 261 -2.56 -7.61 -20.62
N ALA A 262 -1.56 -8.49 -20.66
CA ALA A 262 -1.74 -9.86 -21.11
C ALA A 262 -2.05 -10.78 -19.93
N PRO A 263 -2.97 -11.76 -20.08
CA PRO A 263 -3.14 -12.80 -19.07
C PRO A 263 -1.83 -13.58 -18.88
N ILE A 264 -1.42 -13.77 -17.63
CA ILE A 264 -0.28 -14.61 -17.32
C ILE A 264 -0.75 -16.07 -17.38
N PRO A 265 -0.11 -16.94 -18.16
CA PRO A 265 -0.49 -18.34 -18.29
C PRO A 265 0.03 -19.17 -17.11
N LEU A 266 -0.15 -18.69 -15.89
CA LEU A 266 0.27 -19.33 -14.66
C LEU A 266 -0.94 -19.58 -13.75
N SER A 267 -0.89 -20.68 -13.05
CA SER A 267 -1.89 -21.10 -12.07
C SER A 267 -1.22 -21.45 -10.76
N LYS A 268 -1.99 -21.68 -9.71
CA LYS A 268 -1.51 -22.16 -8.41
C LYS A 268 -0.53 -23.32 -8.56
N LYS A 269 -0.81 -24.30 -9.44
CA LYS A 269 0.04 -25.48 -9.68
C LYS A 269 1.45 -25.15 -10.14
N ASN A 270 1.66 -23.98 -10.74
CA ASN A 270 3.00 -23.53 -11.14
C ASN A 270 3.80 -22.99 -9.94
N PHE A 271 3.14 -22.43 -8.93
CA PHE A 271 3.78 -21.85 -7.77
C PHE A 271 3.95 -22.83 -6.60
N GLU A 272 3.03 -23.79 -6.46
CA GLU A 272 3.01 -24.75 -5.35
C GLU A 272 4.36 -25.45 -5.09
N PRO A 273 5.07 -26.03 -6.11
CA PRO A 273 6.37 -26.65 -5.88
C PRO A 273 7.49 -25.64 -5.60
N LEU A 274 7.25 -24.34 -5.86
CA LEU A 274 8.24 -23.28 -5.67
C LEU A 274 8.26 -22.70 -4.26
N LEU A 275 7.27 -23.04 -3.42
CA LEU A 275 7.24 -22.64 -2.02
C LEU A 275 8.45 -23.18 -1.24
N ASP A 276 9.04 -24.29 -1.68
CA ASP A 276 10.20 -24.92 -1.05
C ASP A 276 9.97 -25.17 0.46
N ILE A 277 8.88 -25.89 0.76
CA ILE A 277 8.41 -26.14 2.13
C ILE A 277 9.49 -26.82 2.97
N GLU A 278 10.29 -27.70 2.37
CA GLU A 278 11.38 -28.39 3.06
C GLU A 278 12.43 -27.37 3.55
N PHE A 279 12.86 -26.46 2.67
CA PHE A 279 13.81 -25.42 3.03
C PHE A 279 13.23 -24.49 4.11
N PHE A 280 11.95 -24.11 3.99
CA PHE A 280 11.27 -23.28 4.99
C PHE A 280 11.31 -23.97 6.37
N ASN A 281 10.96 -25.24 6.44
CA ASN A 281 10.97 -26.00 7.69
C ASN A 281 12.37 -26.08 8.29
N ILE A 282 13.39 -26.40 7.49
CA ILE A 282 14.80 -26.43 7.95
C ILE A 282 15.22 -25.07 8.52
N PHE A 283 14.84 -23.98 7.85
CA PHE A 283 15.13 -22.63 8.31
C PHE A 283 14.45 -22.32 9.65
N ILE A 284 13.16 -22.64 9.79
CA ILE A 284 12.42 -22.45 11.04
C ILE A 284 12.98 -23.32 12.16
N ASP A 285 13.26 -24.59 11.90
CA ASP A 285 13.84 -25.50 12.90
C ASP A 285 15.19 -25.00 13.44
N LYS A 286 16.00 -24.42 12.56
CA LYS A 286 17.24 -23.77 12.97
C LYS A 286 16.99 -22.61 13.92
N MET A 287 16.01 -21.74 13.61
CA MET A 287 15.67 -20.62 14.49
C MET A 287 15.12 -21.13 15.82
N VAL A 288 14.22 -22.10 15.82
CA VAL A 288 13.67 -22.71 17.03
C VAL A 288 14.79 -23.24 17.92
N ALA A 289 15.72 -24.03 17.37
CA ALA A 289 16.84 -24.57 18.12
C ALA A 289 17.75 -23.50 18.75
N GLU A 290 17.95 -22.37 18.07
CA GLU A 290 18.74 -21.25 18.59
C GLU A 290 18.03 -20.45 19.68
N TRP A 291 16.69 -20.38 19.67
CA TRP A 291 15.88 -19.70 20.68
C TRP A 291 15.53 -20.56 21.89
N GLN A 292 15.63 -21.89 21.77
CA GLN A 292 15.39 -22.87 22.87
C GLN A 292 16.59 -23.02 23.80
N GLN A 293 17.23 -21.92 24.20
CA GLN A 293 18.36 -21.92 25.11
C GLN A 293 18.12 -20.98 26.30
N ASP A 294 18.84 -21.20 27.39
CA ASP A 294 18.86 -20.26 28.48
C ASP A 294 19.81 -19.10 28.13
N PHE A 295 19.31 -17.89 28.24
CA PHE A 295 20.08 -16.66 28.00
C PHE A 295 20.63 -16.13 29.33
N THR A 296 21.91 -15.79 29.34
CA THR A 296 22.61 -15.28 30.51
C THR A 296 22.85 -13.76 30.44
N SER A 297 22.65 -13.16 29.28
CA SER A 297 22.83 -11.70 29.08
C SER A 297 21.91 -11.15 27.98
N ARG A 298 21.62 -9.84 28.07
CA ARG A 298 20.95 -9.09 26.99
C ARG A 298 21.69 -9.16 25.69
N ASN A 299 23.03 -9.18 25.76
CA ASN A 299 23.85 -9.23 24.57
C ASN A 299 23.64 -10.53 23.77
N GLU A 300 23.49 -11.66 24.43
CA GLU A 300 23.21 -12.93 23.75
C GLU A 300 21.91 -12.87 22.93
N ILE A 301 20.83 -12.32 23.50
CA ILE A 301 19.55 -12.15 22.81
C ILE A 301 19.71 -11.19 21.63
N ASN A 302 20.39 -10.04 21.80
CA ASN A 302 20.65 -9.11 20.71
C ASN A 302 21.45 -9.74 19.57
N GLN A 303 22.51 -10.49 19.89
CA GLN A 303 23.34 -11.16 18.89
C GLN A 303 22.53 -12.23 18.15
N LEU A 304 21.61 -12.90 18.84
CA LEU A 304 20.72 -13.86 18.20
C LEU A 304 19.74 -13.20 17.24
N MET A 305 19.09 -12.08 17.63
CA MET A 305 18.22 -11.31 16.75
C MET A 305 18.97 -10.82 15.50
N LEU A 306 20.17 -10.27 15.66
CA LEU A 306 21.01 -9.82 14.55
C LEU A 306 21.41 -10.99 13.63
N ARG A 307 21.76 -12.15 14.20
CA ARG A 307 22.11 -13.35 13.43
C ARG A 307 20.90 -13.85 12.63
N ASN A 308 19.70 -13.83 13.19
CA ASN A 308 18.49 -14.24 12.49
C ASN A 308 18.17 -13.27 11.32
N PHE A 309 18.36 -11.95 11.46
CA PHE A 309 18.30 -11.03 10.33
C PHE A 309 19.39 -11.32 9.28
N GLY A 310 20.59 -11.72 9.71
CA GLY A 310 21.65 -12.17 8.83
C GLY A 310 21.25 -13.38 7.98
N TYR A 311 20.46 -14.31 8.52
CA TYR A 311 19.92 -15.44 7.75
C TYR A 311 18.94 -14.97 6.68
N LEU A 312 18.02 -14.04 7.02
CA LEU A 312 17.10 -13.49 6.03
C LEU A 312 17.86 -12.76 4.91
N ALA A 313 18.90 -12.01 5.25
CA ALA A 313 19.74 -11.34 4.25
C ALA A 313 20.41 -12.34 3.30
N GLN A 314 20.90 -13.47 3.82
CA GLN A 314 21.48 -14.55 3.00
C GLN A 314 20.43 -15.19 2.09
N ILE A 315 19.24 -15.54 2.63
CA ILE A 315 18.13 -16.13 1.88
C ILE A 315 17.65 -15.16 0.79
N SER A 316 17.61 -13.86 1.08
CA SER A 316 17.20 -12.82 0.11
C SER A 316 18.10 -12.76 -1.14
N ALA A 317 19.33 -13.24 -1.05
CA ALA A 317 20.27 -13.31 -2.18
C ALA A 317 20.14 -14.63 -2.99
N THR A 318 19.15 -15.46 -2.68
CA THR A 318 18.94 -16.76 -3.33
C THR A 318 17.60 -16.80 -4.08
N ARG A 319 17.33 -17.92 -4.75
CA ARG A 319 16.01 -18.17 -5.36
C ARG A 319 14.89 -18.30 -4.31
N GLN A 320 15.21 -18.60 -3.05
CA GLN A 320 14.28 -18.68 -1.93
C GLN A 320 13.97 -17.30 -1.31
N GLN A 321 14.26 -16.19 -1.98
CA GLN A 321 14.01 -14.82 -1.54
C GLN A 321 12.60 -14.61 -0.98
N HIS A 322 11.59 -15.25 -1.56
CA HIS A 322 10.20 -15.20 -1.11
C HIS A 322 10.03 -15.63 0.36
N ILE A 323 10.82 -16.61 0.82
CA ILE A 323 10.81 -17.08 2.24
C ILE A 323 11.29 -15.96 3.16
N ALA A 324 12.36 -15.26 2.80
CA ALA A 324 12.81 -14.11 3.57
C ALA A 324 11.75 -13.01 3.62
N GLN A 325 11.05 -12.77 2.52
CA GLN A 325 9.98 -11.75 2.43
C GLN A 325 8.74 -12.13 3.26
N VAL A 326 8.39 -13.42 3.35
CA VAL A 326 7.33 -13.90 4.23
C VAL A 326 7.67 -13.65 5.70
N MET A 327 8.92 -13.87 6.10
CA MET A 327 9.32 -13.83 7.50
C MET A 327 9.72 -12.45 8.00
N ILE A 328 10.21 -11.56 7.13
CA ILE A 328 10.80 -10.27 7.54
C ILE A 328 9.82 -9.38 8.31
N GLY A 329 8.55 -9.36 7.93
CA GLY A 329 7.52 -8.56 8.60
C GLY A 329 7.29 -9.00 10.04
N SER A 330 7.08 -10.29 10.25
CA SER A 330 6.89 -10.88 11.58
C SER A 330 8.13 -10.71 12.45
N MET A 331 9.32 -10.92 11.89
CA MET A 331 10.57 -10.74 12.64
C MET A 331 10.78 -9.27 13.04
N ASN A 332 10.55 -8.32 12.14
CA ASN A 332 10.65 -6.89 12.47
C ASN A 332 9.72 -6.52 13.62
N TYR A 333 8.47 -6.99 13.57
CA TYR A 333 7.49 -6.72 14.61
C TYR A 333 7.89 -7.32 15.95
N VAL A 334 8.16 -8.63 15.97
CA VAL A 334 8.47 -9.35 17.21
C VAL A 334 9.80 -8.88 17.81
N PHE A 335 10.85 -8.70 17.01
CA PHE A 335 12.15 -8.30 17.53
C PHE A 335 12.16 -6.84 18.04
N THR A 336 11.29 -5.97 17.49
CA THR A 336 11.05 -4.65 18.08
C THR A 336 10.43 -4.75 19.47
N LEU A 337 9.42 -5.62 19.65
CA LEU A 337 8.81 -5.86 20.96
C LEU A 337 9.81 -6.47 21.94
N LEU A 338 10.56 -7.51 21.53
CA LEU A 338 11.60 -8.12 22.34
C LEU A 338 12.67 -7.10 22.75
N SER A 339 13.12 -6.25 21.82
CA SER A 339 14.07 -5.17 22.13
C SER A 339 13.49 -4.19 23.13
N SER A 340 12.21 -3.83 23.04
CA SER A 340 11.55 -2.94 23.98
C SER A 340 11.55 -3.53 25.40
N ILE A 341 11.21 -4.80 25.55
CA ILE A 341 11.26 -5.51 26.83
C ILE A 341 12.71 -5.55 27.35
N LEU A 342 13.65 -5.89 26.48
CA LEU A 342 15.06 -6.09 26.80
C LEU A 342 15.72 -4.86 27.41
N TYR A 343 15.26 -3.67 27.05
CA TYR A 343 15.82 -2.40 27.52
C TYR A 343 14.87 -1.59 28.44
N SER A 344 13.74 -2.17 28.88
CA SER A 344 12.78 -1.48 29.75
C SER A 344 13.23 -1.41 31.21
N PHE A 345 14.20 -2.22 31.63
CA PHE A 345 14.66 -2.27 33.03
C PHE A 345 16.20 -2.20 33.09
N GLU A 346 16.74 -1.58 34.12
CA GLU A 346 18.18 -1.55 34.37
C GLU A 346 18.72 -2.92 34.80
N ASP A 347 17.94 -3.62 35.64
CA ASP A 347 18.27 -4.95 36.18
C ASP A 347 18.19 -6.00 35.05
N GLU A 348 19.36 -6.57 34.74
CA GLU A 348 19.50 -7.54 33.66
C GLU A 348 18.86 -8.90 34.01
N GLU A 349 19.05 -9.37 35.25
CA GLU A 349 18.50 -10.67 35.69
C GLU A 349 16.95 -10.61 35.66
N LYS A 350 16.37 -9.55 36.18
CA LYS A 350 14.93 -9.30 36.13
C LYS A 350 14.43 -9.24 34.66
N THR A 351 15.18 -8.58 33.80
CA THR A 351 14.82 -8.46 32.40
C THR A 351 14.79 -9.83 31.70
N LEU A 352 15.80 -10.67 31.94
CA LEU A 352 15.86 -12.01 31.35
C LEU A 352 14.69 -12.89 31.81
N VAL A 353 14.27 -12.77 33.07
CA VAL A 353 13.07 -13.47 33.58
C VAL A 353 11.80 -13.00 32.83
N LEU A 354 11.67 -11.69 32.62
CA LEU A 354 10.50 -11.11 31.90
C LEU A 354 10.50 -11.41 30.41
N MET A 355 11.65 -11.73 29.82
CA MET A 355 11.78 -12.13 28.41
C MET A 355 11.24 -13.53 28.14
N GLN A 356 11.27 -14.45 29.11
CA GLN A 356 10.90 -15.86 28.91
C GLN A 356 9.50 -16.05 28.28
N PRO A 357 8.42 -15.41 28.78
CA PRO A 357 7.12 -15.55 28.15
C PRO A 357 7.09 -15.02 26.70
N ALA A 358 7.79 -13.92 26.42
CA ALA A 358 7.82 -13.35 25.07
C ALA A 358 8.60 -14.22 24.09
N ILE A 359 9.70 -14.86 24.53
CA ILE A 359 10.44 -15.86 23.76
C ILE A 359 9.54 -17.09 23.53
N GLY A 360 8.79 -17.54 24.55
CA GLY A 360 7.82 -18.62 24.40
C GLY A 360 6.80 -18.37 23.29
N LEU A 361 6.19 -17.18 23.27
CA LEU A 361 5.25 -16.78 22.21
C LEU A 361 5.92 -16.73 20.83
N TRP A 362 7.17 -16.30 20.76
CA TRP A 362 7.93 -16.32 19.50
C TRP A 362 8.15 -17.75 18.99
N LEU A 363 8.51 -18.68 19.87
CA LEU A 363 8.67 -20.09 19.53
C LEU A 363 7.36 -20.74 19.05
N GLU A 364 6.24 -20.45 19.74
CA GLU A 364 4.91 -20.89 19.33
C GLU A 364 4.56 -20.35 17.95
N PHE A 365 4.86 -19.07 17.65
CA PHE A 365 4.66 -18.49 16.34
C PHE A 365 5.48 -19.20 15.26
N LEU A 366 6.74 -19.53 15.51
CA LEU A 366 7.61 -20.22 14.57
C LEU A 366 7.05 -21.61 14.21
N GLU A 367 6.60 -22.38 15.20
CA GLU A 367 5.97 -23.69 14.94
C GLU A 367 4.67 -23.54 14.14
N LYS A 368 3.83 -22.57 14.51
CA LYS A 368 2.61 -22.26 13.76
C LYS A 368 2.89 -21.82 12.32
N ALA A 369 3.98 -21.09 12.07
CA ALA A 369 4.38 -20.68 10.74
C ALA A 369 4.68 -21.89 9.83
N LYS A 370 5.25 -23.00 10.36
CA LYS A 370 5.45 -24.24 9.61
C LYS A 370 4.13 -24.89 9.20
N GLU A 371 3.10 -24.81 10.05
CA GLU A 371 1.77 -25.34 9.74
C GLU A 371 1.04 -24.50 8.70
N MET A 372 1.21 -23.16 8.75
CA MET A 372 0.50 -22.21 7.89
C MET A 372 1.15 -22.06 6.51
N TYR A 373 2.47 -22.13 6.42
CA TYR A 373 3.19 -21.83 5.18
C TYR A 373 2.78 -22.69 3.97
N PRO A 374 2.55 -24.02 4.10
CA PRO A 374 2.04 -24.84 3.00
C PRO A 374 0.69 -24.37 2.43
N GLN A 375 -0.09 -23.64 3.24
CA GLN A 375 -1.41 -23.15 2.87
C GLN A 375 -1.38 -21.71 2.28
N ALA A 376 -0.18 -21.12 2.16
CA ALA A 376 -0.02 -19.73 1.77
C ALA A 376 -0.68 -19.37 0.42
N LEU A 377 -0.72 -20.31 -0.54
CA LEU A 377 -1.35 -20.10 -1.84
C LEU A 377 -2.88 -20.24 -1.83
N ASP A 378 -3.46 -20.74 -0.76
CA ASP A 378 -4.91 -20.88 -0.57
C ASP A 378 -5.47 -19.86 0.41
N SER A 379 -4.60 -19.15 1.12
CA SER A 379 -5.01 -18.22 2.15
C SER A 379 -5.37 -16.87 1.52
N VAL A 380 -6.55 -16.39 1.90
CA VAL A 380 -7.04 -15.05 1.57
C VAL A 380 -7.37 -14.35 2.87
N ASP A 381 -7.17 -13.04 2.94
CA ASP A 381 -7.56 -12.28 4.11
C ASP A 381 -9.07 -12.34 4.31
N MET A 382 -9.49 -12.84 5.46
CA MET A 382 -10.88 -13.00 5.88
C MET A 382 -11.24 -12.07 7.05
N ILE A 383 -10.34 -11.14 7.41
CA ILE A 383 -10.63 -10.13 8.43
C ILE A 383 -11.77 -9.28 7.91
N ASP A 384 -12.96 -9.53 8.43
CA ASP A 384 -14.16 -8.78 8.08
C ASP A 384 -14.37 -7.57 8.99
N ASN A 385 -15.46 -6.84 8.70
CA ASN A 385 -15.83 -5.68 9.49
C ASN A 385 -16.17 -5.99 10.96
N GLU A 386 -16.44 -7.26 11.33
CA GLU A 386 -16.73 -7.61 12.72
C GLU A 386 -15.48 -7.48 13.60
N VAL A 387 -14.32 -7.96 13.12
CA VAL A 387 -13.05 -7.75 13.81
C VAL A 387 -12.73 -6.25 13.91
N MET A 388 -12.98 -5.49 12.83
CA MET A 388 -12.80 -4.04 12.87
C MET A 388 -13.80 -3.33 13.78
N ASN A 389 -14.98 -3.90 13.99
CA ASN A 389 -15.97 -3.36 14.94
C ASN A 389 -15.55 -3.55 16.41
N LEU A 390 -14.71 -4.56 16.72
CA LEU A 390 -14.10 -4.68 18.05
C LEU A 390 -13.19 -3.49 18.40
N PHE A 391 -12.60 -2.85 17.39
CA PHE A 391 -11.80 -1.63 17.57
C PHE A 391 -12.63 -0.34 17.51
N ARG A 392 -13.95 -0.44 17.21
CA ARG A 392 -14.88 0.68 17.16
C ARG A 392 -15.73 0.83 18.42
N ALA A 393 -15.68 -0.15 19.33
CA ALA A 393 -16.36 -0.15 20.62
C ALA A 393 -15.44 0.41 21.72
#